data_cf8f577842bd76fdbfad0992d7b25e70
#
_entry.id   cf8f577842bd76fdbfad0992d7b25e70
#
_cell.length_a   1.000
_cell.length_b   1.000
_cell.length_c   1.000
_cell.angle_alpha   90.00
_cell.angle_beta   90.00
_cell.angle_gamma   90.00
#
_symmetry.space_group_name_H-M   'P 1'
#
loop_
_entity.id
_entity.type
_entity.pdbx_description
1 polymer ?
#
loop_
_entity_poly.entity_id
_entity_poly.type
_entity_poly.pdbx_seq_one_letter_code
_entity_poly.pdbx_strand_id
1 'polypeptide(L)'
;MNRSALVKQSLLRHLLFALVGLHLVGCAPSLVTQQAVAEYQTVAVKVSIGDAKDHVLSILQTSQDVIPAHFKKRPERYLSYGVPVEIHFMRTDLATGMANEDEDFTPYLFKSDVLVSVGWRYVSTTEFLDRAREAMSAGGVKADQDVVGDRR
;
A
#
# COMPACT_ATOMS: atom_id res chain seq x y z
N MET A 1 -16.82 -61.77 11.27
CA MET A 1 -16.21 -60.52 10.78
C MET A 1 -17.31 -59.44 10.74
N ASN A 2 -17.14 -58.39 11.56
CA ASN A 2 -18.24 -57.48 11.92
C ASN A 2 -18.42 -56.39 10.86
N ARG A 3 -19.42 -56.47 9.97
CA ARG A 3 -19.71 -55.53 8.88
C ARG A 3 -19.90 -54.09 9.37
N SER A 4 -20.34 -53.92 10.63
CA SER A 4 -20.54 -52.59 11.24
C SER A 4 -19.24 -51.82 11.50
N ALA A 5 -18.10 -52.49 11.72
CA ALA A 5 -16.82 -51.87 11.95
C ALA A 5 -16.21 -51.30 10.66
N LEU A 6 -16.36 -51.97 9.55
CA LEU A 6 -15.87 -51.55 8.24
C LEU A 6 -16.59 -50.28 7.72
N VAL A 7 -17.91 -50.19 7.93
CA VAL A 7 -18.70 -49.02 7.53
C VAL A 7 -18.31 -47.76 8.35
N LYS A 8 -18.09 -47.91 9.66
CA LYS A 8 -17.66 -46.83 10.52
C LYS A 8 -16.25 -46.30 10.17
N GLN A 9 -15.34 -47.20 9.80
CA GLN A 9 -13.99 -46.82 9.38
C GLN A 9 -13.99 -46.05 8.03
N SER A 10 -14.86 -46.46 7.08
CA SER A 10 -14.97 -45.75 5.81
C SER A 10 -15.56 -44.35 5.98
N LEU A 11 -16.61 -44.21 6.77
CA LEU A 11 -17.22 -42.90 7.09
C LEU A 11 -16.22 -41.94 7.79
N LEU A 12 -15.45 -42.46 8.73
CA LEU A 12 -14.45 -41.62 9.45
C LEU A 12 -13.35 -41.14 8.52
N ARG A 13 -12.88 -41.95 7.57
CA ARG A 13 -11.88 -41.53 6.57
C ARG A 13 -12.41 -40.44 5.64
N HIS A 14 -13.66 -40.53 5.18
CA HIS A 14 -14.28 -39.53 4.31
C HIS A 14 -14.52 -38.20 5.07
N LEU A 15 -14.87 -38.29 6.35
CA LEU A 15 -15.05 -37.11 7.19
C LEU A 15 -13.71 -36.40 7.43
N LEU A 16 -12.61 -37.14 7.65
CA LEU A 16 -11.26 -36.58 7.81
C LEU A 16 -10.76 -35.89 6.52
N PHE A 17 -11.03 -36.47 5.34
CA PHE A 17 -10.68 -35.86 4.07
C PHE A 17 -11.47 -34.59 3.77
N ALA A 18 -12.76 -34.54 4.16
CA ALA A 18 -13.58 -33.36 4.03
C ALA A 18 -13.11 -32.19 4.94
N LEU A 19 -12.62 -32.52 6.14
CA LEU A 19 -12.11 -31.50 7.08
C LEU A 19 -10.76 -30.88 6.63
N VAL A 20 -9.89 -31.67 6.01
CA VAL A 20 -8.58 -31.19 5.52
C VAL A 20 -8.73 -30.29 4.28
N GLY A 21 -9.77 -30.50 3.46
CA GLY A 21 -10.05 -29.66 2.28
C GLY A 21 -10.52 -28.23 2.58
N LEU A 22 -10.97 -27.96 3.81
CA LEU A 22 -11.57 -26.65 4.15
C LEU A 22 -10.55 -25.59 4.59
N HIS A 23 -9.29 -25.96 4.77
CA HIS A 23 -8.25 -25.02 5.30
C HIS A 23 -7.37 -24.36 4.23
N LEU A 24 -7.64 -24.56 2.93
CA LEU A 24 -6.85 -23.97 1.84
C LEU A 24 -7.49 -22.72 1.21
N VAL A 25 -8.42 -22.05 1.91
CA VAL A 25 -8.81 -20.68 1.53
C VAL A 25 -7.68 -19.74 1.98
N GLY A 26 -6.54 -19.85 1.35
CA GLY A 26 -5.48 -18.83 1.46
C GLY A 26 -6.06 -17.51 0.98
N CYS A 27 -5.77 -16.42 1.70
CA CYS A 27 -6.13 -15.07 1.32
C CYS A 27 -5.43 -14.70 0.00
N ALA A 28 -5.96 -15.15 -1.12
CA ALA A 28 -5.51 -14.67 -2.43
C ALA A 28 -5.93 -13.21 -2.57
N PRO A 29 -5.07 -12.33 -3.12
CA PRO A 29 -5.44 -10.97 -3.44
C PRO A 29 -6.67 -10.97 -4.34
N SER A 30 -7.59 -10.03 -4.12
CA SER A 30 -8.82 -9.96 -4.89
C SER A 30 -8.51 -9.79 -6.38
N LEU A 31 -9.34 -10.37 -7.25
CA LEU A 31 -9.21 -10.20 -8.71
C LEU A 31 -9.17 -8.70 -9.09
N VAL A 32 -9.91 -7.87 -8.37
CA VAL A 32 -9.93 -6.41 -8.56
C VAL A 32 -8.55 -5.80 -8.32
N THR A 33 -7.84 -6.19 -7.26
CA THR A 33 -6.49 -5.69 -6.99
C THR A 33 -5.48 -6.18 -8.03
N GLN A 34 -5.61 -7.42 -8.50
CA GLN A 34 -4.76 -7.94 -9.58
C GLN A 34 -4.96 -7.17 -10.90
N GLN A 35 -6.21 -6.88 -11.24
CA GLN A 35 -6.54 -6.08 -12.43
C GLN A 35 -6.00 -4.65 -12.30
N ALA A 36 -6.13 -4.03 -11.14
CA ALA A 36 -5.60 -2.69 -10.86
C ALA A 36 -4.07 -2.62 -11.07
N VAL A 37 -3.33 -3.62 -10.58
CA VAL A 37 -1.88 -3.71 -10.78
C VAL A 37 -1.54 -3.89 -12.27
N ALA A 38 -2.28 -4.71 -12.99
CA ALA A 38 -2.10 -4.89 -14.43
C ALA A 38 -2.41 -3.58 -15.21
N GLU A 39 -3.48 -2.87 -14.85
CA GLU A 39 -3.84 -1.58 -15.45
C GLU A 39 -2.78 -0.51 -15.16
N TYR A 40 -2.23 -0.47 -13.93
CA TYR A 40 -1.15 0.45 -13.59
C TYR A 40 -0.01 0.39 -14.59
N GLN A 41 0.43 -0.78 -15.01
CA GLN A 41 1.53 -0.93 -15.97
C GLN A 41 1.22 -0.25 -17.31
N THR A 42 -0.04 -0.19 -17.71
CA THR A 42 -0.47 0.43 -18.98
C THR A 42 -0.59 1.94 -18.88
N VAL A 43 -0.91 2.49 -17.70
CA VAL A 43 -1.08 3.93 -17.51
C VAL A 43 0.22 4.61 -17.07
N ALA A 44 1.08 3.93 -16.33
CA ALA A 44 2.34 4.48 -15.81
C ALA A 44 3.30 4.96 -16.92
N VAL A 45 3.26 4.35 -18.08
CA VAL A 45 4.08 4.75 -19.25
C VAL A 45 3.72 6.12 -19.83
N LYS A 46 2.57 6.68 -19.42
CA LYS A 46 2.11 8.00 -19.86
C LYS A 46 2.62 9.14 -18.98
N VAL A 47 3.33 8.81 -17.92
CA VAL A 47 3.83 9.76 -16.91
C VAL A 47 5.31 9.99 -17.13
N SER A 48 5.74 11.25 -17.06
CA SER A 48 7.13 11.68 -17.25
C SER A 48 7.62 12.55 -16.08
N ILE A 49 8.91 12.45 -15.77
CA ILE A 49 9.56 13.39 -14.85
C ILE A 49 9.37 14.81 -15.40
N GLY A 50 8.96 15.73 -14.51
CA GLY A 50 8.61 17.10 -14.87
C GLY A 50 7.11 17.35 -15.01
N ASP A 51 6.28 16.31 -15.05
CA ASP A 51 4.82 16.47 -15.10
C ASP A 51 4.27 17.07 -13.81
N ALA A 52 3.19 17.85 -13.94
CA ALA A 52 2.47 18.39 -12.80
C ALA A 52 1.79 17.28 -11.99
N LYS A 53 1.78 17.40 -10.65
CA LYS A 53 1.22 16.41 -9.73
C LYS A 53 -0.21 16.01 -10.09
N ASP A 54 -1.09 16.98 -10.33
CA ASP A 54 -2.49 16.71 -10.62
C ASP A 54 -2.66 15.92 -11.92
N HIS A 55 -1.83 16.19 -12.93
CA HIS A 55 -1.80 15.42 -14.16
C HIS A 55 -1.36 13.97 -13.92
N VAL A 56 -0.25 13.78 -13.21
CA VAL A 56 0.25 12.44 -12.86
C VAL A 56 -0.79 11.65 -12.07
N LEU A 57 -1.36 12.27 -11.02
CA LEU A 57 -2.35 11.60 -10.19
C LEU A 57 -3.62 11.26 -10.98
N SER A 58 -4.10 12.14 -11.86
CA SER A 58 -5.26 11.85 -12.70
C SER A 58 -5.09 10.62 -13.60
N ILE A 59 -3.86 10.37 -14.07
CA ILE A 59 -3.53 9.18 -14.87
C ILE A 59 -3.45 7.94 -13.99
N LEU A 60 -2.70 8.00 -12.89
CA LEU A 60 -2.39 6.83 -12.07
C LEU A 60 -3.58 6.38 -11.21
N GLN A 61 -4.40 7.33 -10.71
CA GLN A 61 -5.55 7.03 -9.86
C GLN A 61 -6.59 6.14 -10.53
N THR A 62 -6.72 6.17 -11.84
CA THR A 62 -7.65 5.28 -12.56
C THR A 62 -7.45 3.81 -12.18
N SER A 63 -6.19 3.38 -12.05
CA SER A 63 -5.86 2.02 -11.60
C SER A 63 -5.92 1.84 -10.08
N GLN A 64 -5.74 2.91 -9.31
CA GLN A 64 -5.62 2.81 -7.84
C GLN A 64 -6.97 2.94 -7.11
N ASP A 65 -7.95 3.63 -7.71
CA ASP A 65 -9.21 3.94 -7.00
C ASP A 65 -10.03 2.69 -6.66
N VAL A 66 -9.94 1.66 -7.46
CA VAL A 66 -10.63 0.37 -7.23
C VAL A 66 -9.97 -0.49 -6.15
N ILE A 67 -8.74 -0.17 -5.73
CA ILE A 67 -8.03 -0.91 -4.69
C ILE A 67 -8.63 -0.55 -3.33
N PRO A 68 -8.98 -1.54 -2.49
CA PRO A 68 -9.48 -1.29 -1.14
C PRO A 68 -8.49 -0.48 -0.29
N ALA A 69 -9.00 0.40 0.57
CA ALA A 69 -8.19 1.34 1.35
C ALA A 69 -7.10 0.68 2.22
N HIS A 70 -7.37 -0.52 2.75
CA HIS A 70 -6.42 -1.27 3.56
C HIS A 70 -5.24 -1.86 2.76
N PHE A 71 -5.32 -1.83 1.42
CA PHE A 71 -4.23 -2.21 0.50
C PHE A 71 -3.54 -1.00 -0.12
N LYS A 72 -3.88 0.21 0.31
CA LYS A 72 -3.24 1.45 -0.12
C LYS A 72 -2.28 1.96 0.94
N LYS A 73 -1.16 2.52 0.52
CA LYS A 73 -0.25 3.28 1.38
C LYS A 73 -0.63 4.76 1.32
N ARG A 74 -0.68 5.43 2.48
CA ARG A 74 -1.02 6.86 2.55
C ARG A 74 0.11 7.70 1.99
N PRO A 75 -0.19 8.81 1.30
CA PRO A 75 0.83 9.77 0.91
C PRO A 75 1.56 10.33 2.12
N GLU A 76 2.86 10.56 1.97
CA GLU A 76 3.71 11.23 2.96
C GLU A 76 3.99 12.66 2.49
N ARG A 77 4.01 13.62 3.43
CA ARG A 77 4.24 15.03 3.16
C ARG A 77 5.24 15.60 4.15
N TYR A 78 6.18 16.39 3.68
CA TYR A 78 7.19 17.04 4.52
C TYR A 78 7.78 18.25 3.81
N LEU A 79 8.62 19.03 4.56
CA LEU A 79 9.39 20.13 4.00
C LEU A 79 10.85 19.69 3.87
N SER A 80 11.40 19.80 2.67
CA SER A 80 12.83 19.61 2.42
C SER A 80 13.47 20.97 2.11
N TYR A 81 14.27 21.50 3.03
CA TYR A 81 14.86 22.84 2.92
C TYR A 81 13.82 23.94 2.63
N GLY A 82 12.66 23.86 3.30
CA GLY A 82 11.55 24.81 3.12
C GLY A 82 10.71 24.59 1.87
N VAL A 83 11.01 23.58 1.07
CA VAL A 83 10.25 23.24 -0.15
C VAL A 83 9.29 22.09 0.16
N PRO A 84 7.98 22.21 -0.18
CA PRO A 84 7.03 21.14 -0.02
C PRO A 84 7.40 19.92 -0.88
N VAL A 85 7.41 18.76 -0.24
CA VAL A 85 7.64 17.46 -0.88
C VAL A 85 6.50 16.53 -0.50
N GLU A 86 5.96 15.81 -1.48
CA GLU A 86 4.97 14.77 -1.28
C GLU A 86 5.45 13.47 -1.92
N ILE A 87 5.19 12.34 -1.26
CA ILE A 87 5.38 11.00 -1.83
C ILE A 87 4.02 10.33 -1.93
N HIS A 88 3.63 9.94 -3.12
CA HIS A 88 2.46 9.13 -3.37
C HIS A 88 2.88 7.71 -3.72
N PHE A 89 2.27 6.72 -3.08
CA PHE A 89 2.60 5.31 -3.27
C PHE A 89 1.52 4.64 -4.11
N MET A 90 1.89 4.17 -5.29
CA MET A 90 1.00 3.39 -6.16
C MET A 90 1.27 1.91 -5.93
N ARG A 91 0.21 1.12 -5.69
CA ARG A 91 0.36 -0.33 -5.63
C ARG A 91 0.65 -0.87 -7.02
N THR A 92 1.78 -1.53 -7.17
CA THR A 92 2.33 -1.94 -8.46
C THR A 92 2.67 -3.42 -8.50
N ASP A 93 2.65 -4.10 -7.36
CA ASP A 93 2.90 -5.52 -7.23
C ASP A 93 2.03 -6.12 -6.09
N LEU A 94 2.05 -7.43 -6.01
CA LEU A 94 1.42 -8.28 -5.01
C LEU A 94 2.41 -9.35 -4.54
N ALA A 95 3.71 -9.05 -4.57
CA ALA A 95 4.77 -10.01 -4.27
C ALA A 95 4.68 -10.53 -2.83
N THR A 96 4.26 -9.70 -1.89
CA THR A 96 4.09 -10.04 -0.47
C THR A 96 2.66 -10.49 -0.13
N GLY A 97 1.80 -10.67 -1.16
CA GLY A 97 0.42 -11.11 -0.98
C GLY A 97 -0.48 -10.01 -0.42
N MET A 98 -0.93 -10.15 0.83
CA MET A 98 -1.86 -9.22 1.48
C MET A 98 -1.16 -8.15 2.33
N ALA A 99 0.14 -8.23 2.51
CA ALA A 99 0.91 -7.24 3.25
C ALA A 99 1.05 -5.92 2.47
N ASN A 100 1.31 -4.83 3.18
CA ASN A 100 1.60 -3.53 2.60
C ASN A 100 3.10 -3.23 2.75
N GLU A 101 3.92 -4.14 2.25
CA GLU A 101 5.37 -3.97 2.26
C GLU A 101 5.79 -2.99 1.16
N ASP A 102 6.97 -2.42 1.33
CA ASP A 102 7.47 -1.39 0.41
C ASP A 102 7.64 -1.91 -1.02
N GLU A 103 7.96 -3.19 -1.17
CA GLU A 103 8.14 -3.88 -2.46
C GLU A 103 6.87 -3.91 -3.31
N ASP A 104 5.69 -3.85 -2.69
CA ASP A 104 4.40 -3.84 -3.39
C ASP A 104 4.06 -2.48 -3.99
N PHE A 105 4.86 -1.44 -3.70
CA PHE A 105 4.56 -0.07 -4.10
C PHE A 105 5.67 0.58 -4.91
N THR A 106 5.28 1.44 -5.83
CA THR A 106 6.18 2.39 -6.49
C THR A 106 5.89 3.79 -5.97
N PRO A 107 6.86 4.45 -5.31
CA PRO A 107 6.72 5.83 -4.87
C PRO A 107 6.91 6.82 -6.03
N TYR A 108 6.06 7.85 -6.03
CA TYR A 108 6.11 9.01 -6.89
C TYR A 108 6.41 10.24 -6.03
N LEU A 109 7.57 10.84 -6.23
CA LEU A 109 8.05 11.98 -5.45
C LEU A 109 7.74 13.29 -6.18
N PHE A 110 6.99 14.16 -5.53
CA PHE A 110 6.67 15.49 -6.01
C PHE A 110 7.38 16.56 -5.18
N LYS A 111 7.96 17.55 -5.83
CA LYS A 111 8.57 18.72 -5.21
C LYS A 111 7.93 19.95 -5.81
N SER A 112 7.30 20.81 -4.96
CA SER A 112 6.52 21.97 -5.42
C SER A 112 5.51 21.58 -6.52
N ASP A 113 4.77 20.48 -6.32
CA ASP A 113 3.76 19.93 -7.22
C ASP A 113 4.26 19.48 -8.60
N VAL A 114 5.56 19.23 -8.75
CA VAL A 114 6.18 18.68 -9.98
C VAL A 114 6.78 17.31 -9.67
N LEU A 115 6.55 16.33 -10.53
CA LEU A 115 7.14 14.99 -10.41
C LEU A 115 8.66 15.05 -10.64
N VAL A 116 9.42 14.69 -9.62
CA VAL A 116 10.89 14.75 -9.67
C VAL A 116 11.55 13.38 -9.63
N SER A 117 10.82 12.34 -9.19
CA SER A 117 11.35 10.97 -9.16
C SER A 117 10.23 9.93 -9.14
N VAL A 118 10.52 8.75 -9.69
CA VAL A 118 9.70 7.54 -9.62
C VAL A 118 10.57 6.39 -9.14
N GLY A 119 10.03 5.59 -8.20
CA GLY A 119 10.70 4.43 -7.63
C GLY A 119 11.54 4.75 -6.38
N TRP A 120 12.01 3.70 -5.73
CA TRP A 120 12.66 3.75 -4.41
C TRP A 120 14.08 4.34 -4.42
N ARG A 121 14.73 4.47 -5.56
CA ARG A 121 16.13 4.91 -5.65
C ARG A 121 16.41 6.26 -4.95
N TYR A 122 15.43 7.18 -4.93
CA TYR A 122 15.55 8.49 -4.27
C TYR A 122 14.94 8.52 -2.88
N VAL A 123 14.00 7.62 -2.59
CA VAL A 123 13.31 7.56 -1.30
C VAL A 123 14.13 6.75 -0.28
N SER A 124 14.99 5.84 -0.75
CA SER A 124 15.82 4.94 0.07
C SER A 124 17.12 5.56 0.60
N THR A 125 17.43 6.83 0.31
CA THR A 125 18.49 7.49 1.06
C THR A 125 17.98 7.73 2.47
N THR A 126 18.49 6.93 3.42
CA THR A 126 18.15 6.92 4.85
C THR A 126 18.15 8.34 5.44
N GLU A 127 19.05 9.20 5.00
CA GLU A 127 19.09 10.62 5.38
C GLU A 127 17.83 11.41 5.02
N PHE A 128 17.17 11.03 3.93
CA PHE A 128 15.99 11.72 3.44
C PHE A 128 14.75 11.37 4.28
N LEU A 129 14.56 10.09 4.59
CA LEU A 129 13.45 9.60 5.40
C LEU A 129 13.60 10.01 6.88
N ASP A 130 14.82 10.00 7.41
CA ASP A 130 15.08 10.37 8.79
C ASP A 130 14.85 11.88 9.01
N ARG A 131 15.29 12.75 8.10
CA ARG A 131 14.98 14.18 8.14
C ARG A 131 13.50 14.49 7.97
N ALA A 132 12.79 13.70 7.16
CA ALA A 132 11.35 13.84 7.01
C ALA A 132 10.60 13.45 8.30
N ARG A 133 11.00 12.37 8.96
CA ARG A 133 10.46 11.97 10.26
C ARG A 133 10.77 12.97 11.37
N GLU A 134 11.99 13.49 11.42
CA GLU A 134 12.38 14.53 12.37
C GLU A 134 11.58 15.82 12.17
N ALA A 135 11.37 16.27 10.94
CA ALA A 135 10.55 17.43 10.63
C ALA A 135 9.09 17.26 11.03
N MET A 136 8.51 16.05 10.84
CA MET A 136 7.15 15.75 11.27
C MET A 136 7.03 15.67 12.80
N SER A 137 8.01 15.11 13.50
CA SER A 137 8.03 15.06 14.97
C SER A 137 8.22 16.44 15.61
N ALA A 138 9.02 17.31 15.01
CA ALA A 138 9.22 18.69 15.46
C ALA A 138 8.01 19.60 15.19
N GLY A 139 7.25 19.34 14.11
CA GLY A 139 6.03 20.08 13.78
C GLY A 139 4.81 19.68 14.61
N GLY A 140 4.74 18.42 15.05
CA GLY A 140 3.61 17.89 15.84
C GLY A 140 3.56 18.39 17.28
N VAL A 141 4.67 18.87 17.83
CA VAL A 141 4.74 19.35 19.23
C VAL A 141 4.20 20.77 19.39
N LYS A 142 4.09 21.56 18.32
CA LYS A 142 3.60 22.96 18.41
C LYS A 142 2.08 23.12 18.27
N ALA A 143 1.38 22.12 17.75
CA ALA A 143 -0.07 22.25 17.52
C ALA A 143 -0.95 21.99 18.74
N ASP A 144 -0.42 21.39 19.81
CA ASP A 144 -1.22 20.96 20.97
C ASP A 144 -1.04 21.85 22.23
N GLN A 145 -0.20 22.89 22.20
CA GLN A 145 0.02 23.75 23.36
C GLN A 145 -0.76 25.08 23.36
N ASP A 146 -1.35 25.47 22.23
CA ASP A 146 -2.06 26.77 22.13
C ASP A 146 -3.59 26.67 22.37
N VAL A 147 -4.14 25.51 22.72
CA VAL A 147 -5.61 25.35 22.91
C VAL A 147 -6.04 25.29 24.40
N VAL A 148 -5.12 25.32 25.34
CA VAL A 148 -5.48 25.19 26.81
C VAL A 148 -5.31 26.49 27.59
N GLY A 149 -5.30 27.64 26.99
CA GLY A 149 -5.04 28.90 27.66
C GLY A 149 -6.05 30.03 27.47
N ASP A 150 -7.35 29.78 27.41
CA ASP A 150 -8.33 30.86 27.67
C ASP A 150 -9.71 30.33 28.12
N ARG A 151 -9.84 30.03 29.41
CA ARG A 151 -11.09 30.03 30.13
C ARG A 151 -10.85 30.49 31.55
N ARG A 152 -10.91 31.79 31.74
CA ARG A 152 -11.30 32.42 33.02
C ARG A 152 -12.22 33.60 32.74
#